data_15746a57ace4498c609fbdf6d7ec3db7
#
_entry.id   15746a57ace4498c609fbdf6d7ec3db7
#
_cell.length_a   1.000
_cell.length_b   1.000
_cell.length_c   1.000
_cell.angle_alpha   90.00
_cell.angle_beta   90.00
_cell.angle_gamma   90.00
#
_symmetry.space_group_name_H-M   'P 1'
#
loop_
_entity.id
_entity.type
_entity.pdbx_description
1 polymer ?
#
loop_
_entity_poly.entity_id
_entity_poly.type
_entity_poly.pdbx_seq_one_letter_code
_entity_poly.pdbx_strand_id
1 'polypeptide(L)'
;MQAVLRTRERRHRVFLMTIGAVVLTWFAGYWALNAHEDSERKAAAARKHVHGERVWDADRLTYRHVKGAVDYPMTPPVGGDHYAAWMTCDGTVHTRPIRNENAVHSLEHGAVWVTYNDTATATDIKKLADTVTRTPYTLMSPVTGQSATITLSAWGHQLSVDTASDPRVRQFITAYVQGPQTPEPGAPCTGGLTSP
;
A
#
# COMPACT_ATOMS: atom_id res chain seq x y z
N MET A 1 55.07 20.10 -31.03
CA MET A 1 54.55 18.74 -30.80
C MET A 1 53.61 18.68 -29.57
N GLN A 2 53.92 19.36 -28.46
CA GLN A 2 53.09 19.31 -27.23
C GLN A 2 51.72 20.01 -27.36
N ALA A 3 51.52 21.04 -28.17
CA ALA A 3 50.25 21.72 -28.35
C ALA A 3 49.19 20.88 -29.08
N VAL A 4 49.60 20.02 -30.02
CA VAL A 4 48.72 19.15 -30.81
C VAL A 4 48.17 18.00 -29.93
N LEU A 5 48.97 17.51 -28.98
CA LEU A 5 48.56 16.46 -28.05
C LEU A 5 47.49 16.95 -27.06
N ARG A 6 47.66 18.18 -26.53
CA ARG A 6 46.67 18.79 -25.59
C ARG A 6 45.30 19.06 -26.25
N THR A 7 45.29 19.43 -27.54
CA THR A 7 44.02 19.64 -28.27
C THR A 7 43.29 18.33 -28.55
N ARG A 8 44.03 17.23 -28.75
CA ARG A 8 43.46 15.89 -29.00
C ARG A 8 42.82 15.33 -27.71
N GLU A 9 43.50 15.44 -26.58
CA GLU A 9 42.97 15.05 -25.26
C GLU A 9 41.74 15.87 -24.87
N ARG A 10 41.72 17.16 -25.12
CA ARG A 10 40.57 18.01 -24.83
C ARG A 10 39.35 17.63 -25.68
N ARG A 11 39.54 17.31 -26.95
CA ARG A 11 38.46 16.82 -27.82
C ARG A 11 37.89 15.45 -27.36
N HIS A 12 38.74 14.53 -26.92
CA HIS A 12 38.30 13.24 -26.38
C HIS A 12 37.52 13.42 -25.08
N ARG A 13 37.97 14.29 -24.18
CA ARG A 13 37.23 14.54 -22.92
C ARG A 13 35.87 15.19 -23.17
N VAL A 14 35.79 16.17 -24.09
CA VAL A 14 34.49 16.77 -24.47
C VAL A 14 33.59 15.77 -25.12
N PHE A 15 34.09 14.89 -25.99
CA PHE A 15 33.31 13.82 -26.66
C PHE A 15 32.78 12.81 -25.66
N LEU A 16 33.59 12.37 -24.68
CA LEU A 16 33.14 11.44 -23.63
C LEU A 16 32.11 12.08 -22.70
N MET A 17 32.25 13.37 -22.37
CA MET A 17 31.27 14.11 -21.56
C MET A 17 29.93 14.27 -22.31
N THR A 18 29.93 14.51 -23.61
CA THR A 18 28.70 14.62 -24.41
C THR A 18 27.97 13.29 -24.51
N ILE A 19 28.68 12.17 -24.71
CA ILE A 19 28.08 10.85 -24.72
C ILE A 19 27.49 10.52 -23.35
N GLY A 20 28.22 10.78 -22.27
CA GLY A 20 27.74 10.59 -20.90
C GLY A 20 26.47 11.39 -20.60
N ALA A 21 26.42 12.65 -21.02
CA ALA A 21 25.24 13.49 -20.85
C ALA A 21 24.02 12.99 -21.65
N VAL A 22 24.23 12.55 -22.90
CA VAL A 22 23.16 11.96 -23.74
C VAL A 22 22.62 10.66 -23.13
N VAL A 23 23.49 9.79 -22.64
CA VAL A 23 23.09 8.54 -21.98
C VAL A 23 22.29 8.83 -20.69
N LEU A 24 22.73 9.76 -19.86
CA LEU A 24 22.02 10.14 -18.64
C LEU A 24 20.64 10.75 -18.93
N THR A 25 20.53 11.61 -19.95
CA THR A 25 19.23 12.16 -20.35
C THR A 25 18.29 11.10 -20.90
N TRP A 26 18.82 10.10 -21.60
CA TRP A 26 18.05 8.97 -22.11
C TRP A 26 17.54 8.08 -20.97
N PHE A 27 18.39 7.77 -19.99
CA PHE A 27 17.97 7.02 -18.80
C PHE A 27 16.95 7.79 -17.96
N ALA A 28 17.17 9.09 -17.74
CA ALA A 28 16.22 9.92 -17.01
C ALA A 28 14.85 9.98 -17.72
N GLY A 29 14.85 10.14 -19.05
CA GLY A 29 13.63 10.10 -19.85
C GLY A 29 12.91 8.75 -19.79
N TYR A 30 13.65 7.65 -19.90
CA TYR A 30 13.11 6.28 -19.78
C TYR A 30 12.46 6.03 -18.41
N TRP A 31 13.14 6.44 -17.32
CA TRP A 31 12.58 6.31 -15.96
C TRP A 31 11.36 7.20 -15.74
N ALA A 32 11.36 8.42 -16.28
CA ALA A 32 10.22 9.33 -16.17
C ALA A 32 9.00 8.80 -16.93
N LEU A 33 9.18 8.22 -18.12
CA LEU A 33 8.11 7.61 -18.91
C LEU A 33 7.52 6.39 -18.21
N ASN A 34 8.37 5.49 -17.68
CA ASN A 34 7.90 4.31 -16.95
C ASN A 34 7.17 4.70 -15.66
N ALA A 35 7.66 5.68 -14.92
CA ALA A 35 7.00 6.18 -13.71
C ALA A 35 5.62 6.82 -14.04
N HIS A 36 5.51 7.50 -15.17
CA HIS A 36 4.25 8.07 -15.64
C HIS A 36 3.25 6.97 -16.03
N GLU A 37 3.68 5.96 -16.80
CA GLU A 37 2.83 4.82 -17.18
C GLU A 37 2.36 4.03 -15.95
N ASP A 38 3.22 3.81 -14.96
CA ASP A 38 2.86 3.13 -13.71
C ASP A 38 1.87 3.95 -12.88
N SER A 39 2.01 5.27 -12.85
CA SER A 39 1.06 6.16 -12.17
C SER A 39 -0.30 6.18 -12.87
N GLU A 40 -0.34 6.19 -14.20
CA GLU A 40 -1.59 6.11 -14.96
C GLU A 40 -2.28 4.75 -14.83
N ARG A 41 -1.52 3.66 -14.82
CA ARG A 41 -2.05 2.31 -14.56
C ARG A 41 -2.65 2.21 -13.16
N LYS A 42 -1.98 2.75 -12.14
CA LYS A 42 -2.49 2.82 -10.77
C LYS A 42 -3.75 3.68 -10.70
N ALA A 43 -3.75 4.86 -11.33
CA ALA A 43 -4.92 5.73 -11.39
C ALA A 43 -6.10 5.11 -12.16
N ALA A 44 -5.83 4.36 -13.23
CA ALA A 44 -6.86 3.65 -13.99
C ALA A 44 -7.41 2.43 -13.21
N ALA A 45 -6.56 1.72 -12.46
CA ALA A 45 -6.98 0.64 -11.57
C ALA A 45 -7.84 1.18 -10.42
N ALA A 46 -7.46 2.31 -9.84
CA ALA A 46 -8.19 2.97 -8.75
C ALA A 46 -9.54 3.59 -9.17
N ARG A 47 -9.73 3.89 -10.46
CA ARG A 47 -11.03 4.34 -10.99
C ARG A 47 -12.06 3.22 -11.15
N LYS A 48 -11.65 1.97 -11.04
CA LYS A 48 -12.56 0.82 -11.08
C LYS A 48 -12.85 0.36 -9.67
N HIS A 49 -13.96 0.83 -9.13
CA HIS A 49 -14.52 0.25 -7.91
C HIS A 49 -14.58 -1.28 -8.02
N VAL A 50 -14.16 -1.97 -6.97
CA VAL A 50 -14.25 -3.43 -6.93
C VAL A 50 -15.71 -3.80 -6.68
N HIS A 51 -16.28 -4.63 -7.53
CA HIS A 51 -17.70 -5.00 -7.44
C HIS A 51 -18.06 -5.52 -6.03
N GLY A 52 -19.07 -4.89 -5.42
CA GLY A 52 -19.56 -5.26 -4.08
C GLY A 52 -18.75 -4.66 -2.92
N GLU A 53 -17.79 -3.78 -3.19
CA GLU A 53 -17.16 -3.01 -2.11
C GLU A 53 -18.12 -1.98 -1.54
N ARG A 54 -17.88 -1.62 -0.28
CA ARG A 54 -18.50 -0.48 0.39
C ARG A 54 -17.51 0.68 0.41
N VAL A 55 -18.00 1.87 0.14
CA VAL A 55 -17.20 3.10 0.10
C VAL A 55 -17.75 4.09 1.12
N TRP A 56 -16.87 4.70 1.87
CA TRP A 56 -17.17 5.80 2.78
C TRP A 56 -16.62 7.10 2.21
N ASP A 57 -17.33 8.18 2.46
CA ASP A 57 -16.87 9.52 2.08
C ASP A 57 -15.58 9.84 2.85
N ALA A 58 -14.47 9.92 2.14
CA ALA A 58 -13.15 10.16 2.73
C ALA A 58 -13.08 11.52 3.44
N ASP A 59 -13.83 12.53 2.98
CA ASP A 59 -13.87 13.87 3.59
C ASP A 59 -14.55 13.86 4.98
N ARG A 60 -15.26 12.77 5.30
CA ARG A 60 -15.88 12.55 6.61
C ARG A 60 -15.03 11.70 7.56
N LEU A 61 -13.97 11.10 7.08
CA LEU A 61 -13.05 10.34 7.89
C LEU A 61 -12.01 11.29 8.48
N THR A 62 -12.06 11.47 9.80
CA THR A 62 -11.01 12.20 10.52
C THR A 62 -9.72 11.37 10.54
N TYR A 63 -8.58 12.01 10.74
CA TYR A 63 -7.26 11.37 10.79
C TYR A 63 -6.38 11.96 11.91
N ARG A 64 -7.00 12.24 13.04
CA ARG A 64 -6.29 12.80 14.20
C ARG A 64 -5.62 11.71 15.01
N HIS A 65 -4.40 11.94 15.44
CA HIS A 65 -3.75 11.10 16.43
C HIS A 65 -4.37 11.30 17.81
N VAL A 66 -4.90 10.23 18.39
CA VAL A 66 -5.53 10.22 19.72
C VAL A 66 -4.84 9.24 20.66
N LYS A 67 -5.09 9.36 21.95
CA LYS A 67 -4.53 8.44 22.98
C LYS A 67 -5.56 7.48 23.57
N GLY A 68 -6.85 7.73 23.38
CA GLY A 68 -7.94 6.89 23.88
C GLY A 68 -8.48 5.95 22.81
N ALA A 69 -9.22 4.92 23.25
CA ALA A 69 -9.92 4.03 22.32
C ALA A 69 -10.92 4.81 21.46
N VAL A 70 -11.05 4.41 20.21
CA VAL A 70 -11.96 5.01 19.22
C VAL A 70 -13.14 4.07 18.99
N ASP A 71 -14.35 4.62 19.05
CA ASP A 71 -15.56 3.91 18.70
C ASP A 71 -15.81 4.08 17.18
N TYR A 72 -15.46 3.05 16.41
CA TYR A 72 -15.61 3.05 14.96
C TYR A 72 -17.00 2.55 14.57
N PRO A 73 -17.69 3.21 13.63
CA PRO A 73 -19.05 2.80 13.20
C PRO A 73 -19.07 1.53 12.34
N MET A 74 -17.90 0.93 12.05
CA MET A 74 -17.78 -0.33 11.30
C MET A 74 -16.65 -1.20 11.88
N THR A 75 -16.80 -2.53 11.73
CA THR A 75 -15.81 -3.53 12.15
C THR A 75 -15.47 -4.46 10.99
N PRO A 76 -14.22 -4.49 10.52
CA PRO A 76 -13.07 -3.64 10.87
C PRO A 76 -13.26 -2.18 10.44
N PRO A 77 -12.52 -1.22 11.05
CA PRO A 77 -12.55 0.17 10.61
C PRO A 77 -11.86 0.37 9.24
N VAL A 78 -12.26 1.46 8.57
CA VAL A 78 -11.70 1.85 7.26
C VAL A 78 -10.99 3.22 7.30
N GLY A 79 -10.85 3.82 8.47
CA GLY A 79 -10.28 5.15 8.68
C GLY A 79 -10.89 5.80 9.92
N GLY A 80 -10.51 7.01 10.19
CA GLY A 80 -10.93 7.78 11.36
C GLY A 80 -9.77 8.12 12.29
N ASP A 81 -10.07 8.71 13.45
CA ASP A 81 -9.08 9.00 14.49
C ASP A 81 -8.35 7.70 14.91
N HIS A 82 -7.05 7.77 15.17
CA HIS A 82 -6.23 6.60 15.42
C HIS A 82 -5.00 6.92 16.30
N TYR A 83 -4.21 5.91 16.66
CA TYR A 83 -2.99 6.10 17.44
C TYR A 83 -1.84 6.60 16.56
N ALA A 84 -0.91 7.34 17.17
CA ALA A 84 0.28 7.84 16.49
C ALA A 84 1.28 6.75 16.10
N ALA A 85 1.14 5.53 16.61
CA ALA A 85 1.96 4.39 16.22
C ALA A 85 1.15 3.48 15.28
N TRP A 86 1.70 3.15 14.12
CA TRP A 86 1.09 2.21 13.17
C TRP A 86 1.51 0.77 13.44
N MET A 87 0.78 -0.20 12.91
CA MET A 87 1.24 -1.58 12.79
C MET A 87 2.15 -1.69 11.57
N THR A 88 3.26 -2.43 11.71
CA THR A 88 4.08 -2.77 10.54
C THR A 88 3.20 -3.41 9.47
N CYS A 89 3.21 -2.85 8.26
CA CYS A 89 2.34 -3.23 7.15
C CYS A 89 3.12 -3.65 5.89
N ASP A 90 4.31 -4.17 6.06
CA ASP A 90 5.15 -4.65 4.97
C ASP A 90 5.00 -6.19 4.83
N GLY A 91 3.80 -6.63 4.45
CA GLY A 91 3.47 -8.05 4.32
C GLY A 91 3.35 -8.78 5.67
N THR A 92 2.97 -8.09 6.74
CA THR A 92 2.98 -8.64 8.10
C THR A 92 1.70 -9.43 8.40
N VAL A 93 1.88 -10.67 8.91
CA VAL A 93 0.77 -11.54 9.31
C VAL A 93 0.78 -11.72 10.83
N HIS A 94 -0.31 -11.27 11.47
CA HIS A 94 -0.57 -11.46 12.89
C HIS A 94 -1.52 -12.62 13.11
N THR A 95 -1.23 -13.49 14.07
CA THR A 95 -2.08 -14.63 14.45
C THR A 95 -3.02 -14.31 15.63
N ARG A 96 -2.92 -13.10 16.17
CA ARG A 96 -3.80 -12.57 17.23
C ARG A 96 -4.38 -11.22 16.79
N PRO A 97 -5.55 -10.82 17.34
CA PRO A 97 -6.10 -9.50 17.07
C PRO A 97 -5.11 -8.40 17.38
N ILE A 98 -5.10 -7.37 16.57
CA ILE A 98 -4.32 -6.13 16.77
C ILE A 98 -5.28 -5.00 17.15
N ARG A 99 -4.74 -3.90 17.67
CA ARG A 99 -5.57 -2.73 17.98
C ARG A 99 -6.04 -2.06 16.71
N ASN A 100 -7.33 -1.78 16.63
CA ASN A 100 -7.94 -1.10 15.49
C ASN A 100 -7.26 0.25 15.20
N GLU A 101 -6.95 1.01 16.24
CA GLU A 101 -6.36 2.33 16.13
C GLU A 101 -4.95 2.29 15.49
N ASN A 102 -4.17 1.26 15.77
CA ASN A 102 -2.86 1.09 15.14
C ASN A 102 -2.99 0.59 13.69
N ALA A 103 -3.96 -0.29 13.41
CA ALA A 103 -4.25 -0.74 12.05
C ALA A 103 -4.75 0.40 11.16
N VAL A 104 -5.63 1.27 11.66
CA VAL A 104 -6.13 2.45 10.95
C VAL A 104 -5.00 3.39 10.54
N HIS A 105 -3.99 3.59 11.38
CA HIS A 105 -2.80 4.36 11.00
C HIS A 105 -2.05 3.71 9.82
N SER A 106 -1.98 2.37 9.79
CA SER A 106 -1.41 1.68 8.63
C SER A 106 -2.23 1.89 7.35
N LEU A 107 -3.57 1.99 7.46
CA LEU A 107 -4.44 2.34 6.31
C LEU A 107 -4.16 3.77 5.83
N GLU A 108 -3.89 4.72 6.74
CA GLU A 108 -3.51 6.09 6.39
C GLU A 108 -2.22 6.13 5.56
N HIS A 109 -1.25 5.25 5.86
CA HIS A 109 -0.04 5.05 5.08
C HIS A 109 -0.27 4.35 3.72
N GLY A 110 -1.51 3.97 3.41
CA GLY A 110 -1.90 3.31 2.15
C GLY A 110 -1.81 1.80 2.17
N ALA A 111 -1.86 1.19 3.35
CA ALA A 111 -1.93 -0.25 3.45
C ALA A 111 -3.34 -0.79 3.20
N VAL A 112 -3.41 -2.07 2.82
CA VAL A 112 -4.62 -2.88 2.85
C VAL A 112 -4.54 -3.84 4.04
N TRP A 113 -5.52 -3.75 4.93
CA TRP A 113 -5.66 -4.66 6.07
C TRP A 113 -6.60 -5.81 5.71
N VAL A 114 -6.06 -7.02 5.66
CA VAL A 114 -6.80 -8.26 5.42
C VAL A 114 -7.19 -8.86 6.76
N THR A 115 -8.48 -9.05 7.00
CA THR A 115 -9.00 -9.57 8.26
C THR A 115 -9.86 -10.79 8.06
N TYR A 116 -9.97 -11.62 9.08
CA TYR A 116 -10.80 -12.81 9.07
C TYR A 116 -11.41 -13.05 10.45
N ASN A 117 -12.56 -13.71 10.49
CA ASN A 117 -13.20 -14.16 11.71
C ASN A 117 -12.96 -15.68 11.94
N ASP A 118 -13.59 -16.24 12.96
CA ASP A 118 -13.49 -17.64 13.38
C ASP A 118 -14.15 -18.64 12.41
N THR A 119 -14.92 -18.17 11.42
CA THR A 119 -15.51 -19.02 10.39
C THR A 119 -14.57 -19.24 9.18
N ALA A 120 -13.46 -18.49 9.10
CA ALA A 120 -12.47 -18.66 8.04
C ALA A 120 -11.77 -20.02 8.13
N THR A 121 -11.67 -20.71 7.01
CA THR A 121 -10.98 -22.01 6.98
C THR A 121 -9.46 -21.85 7.10
N ALA A 122 -8.77 -22.86 7.64
CA ALA A 122 -7.30 -22.86 7.68
C ALA A 122 -6.67 -22.71 6.28
N THR A 123 -7.33 -23.23 5.25
CA THR A 123 -6.92 -23.10 3.85
C THR A 123 -7.01 -21.65 3.37
N ASP A 124 -8.10 -20.96 3.68
CA ASP A 124 -8.27 -19.54 3.32
C ASP A 124 -7.27 -18.66 4.08
N ILE A 125 -7.11 -18.87 5.38
CA ILE A 125 -6.14 -18.15 6.22
C ILE A 125 -4.73 -18.30 5.64
N LYS A 126 -4.32 -19.53 5.29
CA LYS A 126 -3.02 -19.77 4.68
C LYS A 126 -2.88 -19.06 3.34
N LYS A 127 -3.88 -19.11 2.47
CA LYS A 127 -3.87 -18.48 1.15
C LYS A 127 -3.80 -16.95 1.25
N LEU A 128 -4.52 -16.36 2.20
CA LEU A 128 -4.43 -14.92 2.48
C LEU A 128 -3.05 -14.55 3.01
N ALA A 129 -2.51 -15.31 3.97
CA ALA A 129 -1.18 -15.09 4.51
C ALA A 129 -0.10 -15.17 3.41
N ASP A 130 -0.19 -16.16 2.52
CA ASP A 130 0.71 -16.29 1.36
C ASP A 130 0.60 -15.09 0.39
N THR A 131 -0.55 -14.47 0.30
CA THR A 131 -0.76 -13.25 -0.52
C THR A 131 -0.17 -12.03 0.18
N VAL A 132 -0.49 -11.84 1.46
CA VAL A 132 -0.04 -10.72 2.27
C VAL A 132 1.49 -10.70 2.37
N THR A 133 2.14 -11.80 2.73
CA THR A 133 3.61 -11.87 2.89
C THR A 133 4.40 -11.52 1.63
N ARG A 134 3.79 -11.58 0.46
CA ARG A 134 4.42 -11.21 -0.83
C ARG A 134 4.03 -9.83 -1.33
N THR A 135 3.23 -9.10 -0.56
CA THR A 135 2.69 -7.81 -1.01
C THR A 135 3.06 -6.72 -0.01
N PRO A 136 3.98 -5.81 -0.34
CA PRO A 136 4.23 -4.64 0.48
C PRO A 136 2.95 -3.81 0.70
N TYR A 137 2.90 -3.04 1.77
CA TYR A 137 1.71 -2.27 2.16
C TYR A 137 0.48 -3.15 2.35
N THR A 138 0.67 -4.33 2.93
CA THR A 138 -0.42 -5.16 3.43
C THR A 138 -0.11 -5.66 4.84
N LEU A 139 -1.16 -5.89 5.62
CA LEU A 139 -1.09 -6.57 6.90
C LEU A 139 -2.30 -7.46 7.07
N MET A 140 -2.19 -8.48 7.91
CA MET A 140 -3.28 -9.44 8.16
C MET A 140 -3.42 -9.72 9.64
N SER A 141 -4.65 -9.82 10.14
CA SER A 141 -4.94 -10.29 11.49
C SER A 141 -6.35 -10.86 11.60
N PRO A 142 -6.64 -11.70 12.62
CA PRO A 142 -8.02 -11.96 13.01
C PRO A 142 -8.66 -10.69 13.60
N VAL A 143 -10.00 -10.55 13.42
CA VAL A 143 -10.79 -9.49 14.05
C VAL A 143 -12.03 -10.08 14.69
N THR A 144 -12.12 -9.95 16.00
CA THR A 144 -13.29 -10.41 16.78
C THR A 144 -14.50 -9.52 16.47
N GLY A 145 -15.64 -10.15 16.21
CA GLY A 145 -16.91 -9.44 15.98
C GLY A 145 -17.09 -8.94 14.54
N GLN A 146 -16.17 -9.19 13.63
CA GLN A 146 -16.41 -8.94 12.21
C GLN A 146 -17.47 -9.92 11.68
N SER A 147 -18.45 -9.42 10.94
CA SER A 147 -19.59 -10.20 10.45
C SER A 147 -19.25 -11.12 9.27
N ALA A 148 -18.39 -10.67 8.38
CA ALA A 148 -17.99 -11.43 7.19
C ALA A 148 -16.80 -12.35 7.50
N THR A 149 -16.74 -13.50 6.83
CA THR A 149 -15.64 -14.46 6.96
C THR A 149 -14.28 -13.81 6.71
N ILE A 150 -14.16 -13.04 5.63
CA ILE A 150 -12.97 -12.31 5.23
C ILE A 150 -13.36 -10.89 4.87
N THR A 151 -12.58 -9.91 5.34
CA THR A 151 -12.76 -8.50 5.00
C THR A 151 -11.43 -7.89 4.62
N LEU A 152 -11.41 -7.08 3.58
CA LEU A 152 -10.27 -6.24 3.18
C LEU A 152 -10.66 -4.79 3.40
N SER A 153 -9.85 -4.05 4.13
CA SER A 153 -10.05 -2.63 4.41
C SER A 153 -8.87 -1.82 3.87
N ALA A 154 -9.18 -0.73 3.20
CA ALA A 154 -8.26 0.35 2.86
C ALA A 154 -8.90 1.66 3.34
N TRP A 155 -8.19 2.77 3.29
CA TRP A 155 -8.75 4.04 3.73
C TRP A 155 -10.02 4.39 2.93
N GLY A 156 -11.16 4.47 3.62
CA GLY A 156 -12.47 4.74 3.03
C GLY A 156 -13.09 3.61 2.19
N HIS A 157 -12.46 2.43 2.10
CA HIS A 157 -12.92 1.33 1.25
C HIS A 157 -12.91 -0.01 2.00
N GLN A 158 -13.89 -0.84 1.74
CA GLN A 158 -13.97 -2.17 2.34
C GLN A 158 -14.67 -3.17 1.40
N LEU A 159 -14.10 -4.36 1.32
CA LEU A 159 -14.67 -5.50 0.59
C LEU A 159 -14.83 -6.69 1.53
N SER A 160 -16.00 -7.30 1.51
CA SER A 160 -16.25 -8.58 2.20
C SER A 160 -16.37 -9.71 1.18
N VAL A 161 -15.75 -10.85 1.49
CA VAL A 161 -15.78 -12.06 0.68
C VAL A 161 -15.89 -13.31 1.58
N ASP A 162 -16.39 -14.42 1.03
CA ASP A 162 -16.55 -15.65 1.78
C ASP A 162 -15.30 -16.55 1.74
N THR A 163 -14.48 -16.42 0.69
CA THR A 163 -13.29 -17.26 0.49
C THR A 163 -12.08 -16.45 -0.01
N ALA A 164 -10.89 -16.89 0.33
CA ALA A 164 -9.64 -16.33 -0.18
C ALA A 164 -9.42 -16.55 -1.69
N SER A 165 -10.23 -17.40 -2.32
CA SER A 165 -10.18 -17.68 -3.76
C SER A 165 -10.97 -16.69 -4.59
N ASP A 166 -11.76 -15.82 -3.97
CA ASP A 166 -12.52 -14.79 -4.66
C ASP A 166 -11.56 -13.86 -5.44
N PRO A 167 -11.73 -13.71 -6.75
CA PRO A 167 -10.82 -12.88 -7.57
C PRO A 167 -10.80 -11.41 -7.13
N ARG A 168 -11.86 -10.94 -6.44
CA ARG A 168 -11.95 -9.58 -5.91
C ARG A 168 -10.93 -9.30 -4.82
N VAL A 169 -10.43 -10.33 -4.10
CA VAL A 169 -9.33 -10.18 -3.13
C VAL A 169 -8.12 -9.53 -3.80
N ARG A 170 -7.68 -10.08 -4.94
CA ARG A 170 -6.54 -9.52 -5.68
C ARG A 170 -6.87 -8.16 -6.30
N GLN A 171 -8.08 -8.01 -6.82
CA GLN A 171 -8.53 -6.73 -7.40
C GLN A 171 -8.48 -5.61 -6.35
N PHE A 172 -8.96 -5.86 -5.14
CA PHE A 172 -8.96 -4.90 -4.04
C PHE A 172 -7.52 -4.52 -3.62
N ILE A 173 -6.66 -5.50 -3.41
CA ILE A 173 -5.25 -5.24 -3.08
C ILE A 173 -4.57 -4.41 -4.18
N THR A 174 -4.78 -4.77 -5.45
CA THR A 174 -4.19 -4.03 -6.59
C THR A 174 -4.72 -2.60 -6.70
N ALA A 175 -6.00 -2.39 -6.39
CA ALA A 175 -6.62 -1.07 -6.49
C ALA A 175 -6.18 -0.12 -5.37
N TYR A 176 -6.02 -0.64 -4.14
CA TYR A 176 -5.95 0.20 -2.93
C TYR A 176 -4.59 0.22 -2.23
N VAL A 177 -3.68 -0.72 -2.50
CA VAL A 177 -2.29 -0.60 -2.00
C VAL A 177 -1.64 0.64 -2.60
N GLN A 178 -1.30 1.62 -1.75
CA GLN A 178 -0.77 2.92 -2.18
C GLN A 178 -1.64 3.58 -3.28
N GLY A 179 -2.93 3.34 -3.21
CA GLY A 179 -3.90 3.93 -4.14
C GLY A 179 -4.17 5.42 -3.88
N PRO A 180 -4.95 6.09 -4.76
CA PRO A 180 -5.21 7.53 -4.66
C PRO A 180 -6.06 7.94 -3.44
N GLN A 181 -6.70 6.98 -2.75
CA GLN A 181 -7.45 7.19 -1.51
C GLN A 181 -6.53 7.37 -0.29
N THR A 182 -5.22 7.10 -0.43
CA THR A 182 -4.24 7.14 0.65
C THR A 182 -4.04 8.57 1.15
N PRO A 183 -4.26 8.89 2.43
CA PRO A 183 -4.02 10.24 2.96
C PRO A 183 -2.52 10.59 3.00
N GLU A 184 -1.65 9.65 3.38
CA GLU A 184 -0.20 9.83 3.48
C GLU A 184 0.55 8.93 2.49
N PRO A 185 0.50 9.21 1.17
CA PRO A 185 1.14 8.39 0.18
C PRO A 185 2.66 8.40 0.34
N GLY A 186 3.26 7.19 0.37
CA GLY A 186 4.70 7.01 0.56
C GLY A 186 5.18 7.01 2.01
N ALA A 187 4.30 7.19 2.98
CA ALA A 187 4.63 7.00 4.40
C ALA A 187 5.10 5.55 4.66
N PRO A 188 6.06 5.31 5.58
CA PRO A 188 6.69 4.00 5.75
C PRO A 188 5.72 2.97 6.33
N CYS A 189 5.74 1.76 5.79
CA CYS A 189 5.08 0.57 6.37
C CYS A 189 5.99 -0.24 7.31
N THR A 190 7.30 0.02 7.27
CA THR A 190 8.30 -0.57 8.16
C THR A 190 8.50 0.28 9.42
N GLY A 191 9.05 -0.31 10.49
CA GLY A 191 9.36 0.42 11.73
C GLY A 191 8.18 0.69 12.65
N GLY A 192 6.98 0.20 12.31
CA GLY A 192 5.82 0.23 13.18
C GLY A 192 5.85 -0.89 14.25
N LEU A 193 4.74 -1.02 14.98
CA LEU A 193 4.56 -2.08 15.97
C LEU A 193 4.50 -3.46 15.28
N THR A 194 5.16 -4.45 15.83
CA THR A 194 5.18 -5.83 15.34
C THR A 194 4.33 -6.78 16.17
N SER A 195 3.83 -6.31 17.31
CA SER A 195 2.94 -7.04 18.22
C SER A 195 1.80 -6.14 18.70
N PRO A 196 0.62 -6.73 19.00
CA PRO A 196 -0.53 -6.03 19.56
C PRO A 196 -0.23 -5.40 20.91
#